data_0009b57d98b88e3e18eacaba986e3358
#
_entry.id   0009b57d98b88e3e18eacaba986e3358
#
_cell.length_a   1.000
_cell.length_b   1.000
_cell.length_c   1.000
_cell.angle_alpha   90.00
_cell.angle_beta   90.00
_cell.angle_gamma   90.00
#
_symmetry.space_group_name_H-M   'P 1'
#
loop_
_entity.id
_entity.type
_entity.pdbx_description
1 polymer ?
#
loop_
_entity_poly.entity_id
_entity_poly.type
_entity_poly.pdbx_seq_one_letter_code
_entity_poly.pdbx_strand_id
1 'polypeptide(L)'
;MEKISLILIITFAFIQTLHGTEIYGVPKIIDGDTVHINSKKIRLEGIDAPEIKQQCKKPSLKISAIIGLQINKNYSCGVIAKIKLIDKINNSKIKCISSSKD
;
A
#
# COMPACT_ATOMS: atom_id res chain seq x y z
N MET A 1 -21.26 31.30 33.01
CA MET A 1 -21.53 29.99 32.44
C MET A 1 -21.51 29.98 30.92
N GLU A 2 -22.01 31.03 30.29
CA GLU A 2 -22.02 31.09 28.83
C GLU A 2 -20.62 31.04 28.22
N LYS A 3 -19.64 31.68 28.86
CA LYS A 3 -18.26 31.71 28.35
C LYS A 3 -17.60 30.34 28.37
N ILE A 4 -17.91 29.50 29.35
CA ILE A 4 -17.36 28.15 29.47
C ILE A 4 -17.90 27.27 28.37
N SER A 5 -19.20 27.39 28.08
CA SER A 5 -19.84 26.60 27.03
C SER A 5 -19.25 26.92 25.65
N LEU A 6 -18.97 28.17 25.37
CA LEU A 6 -18.38 28.59 24.11
C LEU A 6 -16.96 28.05 23.94
N ILE A 7 -16.16 28.08 25.01
CA ILE A 7 -14.79 27.55 24.99
C ILE A 7 -14.80 26.03 24.70
N LEU A 8 -15.73 25.29 25.31
CA LEU A 8 -15.84 23.87 25.08
C LEU A 8 -16.21 23.55 23.63
N ILE A 9 -17.09 24.31 23.03
CA ILE A 9 -17.49 24.13 21.63
C ILE A 9 -16.30 24.37 20.71
N ILE A 10 -15.53 25.43 20.92
CA ILE A 10 -14.36 25.74 20.12
C ILE A 10 -13.30 24.64 20.25
N THR A 11 -13.05 24.14 21.45
CA THR A 11 -12.09 23.09 21.68
C THR A 11 -12.51 21.80 20.97
N PHE A 12 -13.77 21.46 21.02
CA PHE A 12 -14.28 20.25 20.35
C PHE A 12 -14.15 20.36 18.82
N ALA A 13 -14.49 21.51 18.25
CA ALA A 13 -14.36 21.73 16.81
C ALA A 13 -12.90 21.66 16.37
N PHE A 14 -11.97 22.18 17.18
CA PHE A 14 -10.55 22.13 16.88
C PHE A 14 -10.01 20.69 16.86
N ILE A 15 -10.46 19.85 17.79
CA ILE A 15 -10.06 18.44 17.83
C ILE A 15 -10.49 17.71 16.56
N GLN A 16 -11.69 18.02 16.04
CA GLN A 16 -12.18 17.35 14.82
C GLN A 16 -11.33 17.65 13.59
N THR A 17 -10.65 18.78 13.55
CA THR A 17 -9.79 19.12 12.40
C THR A 17 -8.48 18.35 12.35
N LEU A 18 -8.15 17.60 13.40
CA LEU A 18 -6.92 16.82 13.46
C LEU A 18 -7.03 15.43 12.82
N HIS A 19 -8.22 15.00 12.43
CA HIS A 19 -8.40 13.71 11.80
C HIS A 19 -7.96 13.75 10.34
N GLY A 20 -7.20 12.72 9.92
CA GLY A 20 -6.80 12.57 8.54
C GLY A 20 -7.98 12.18 7.64
N THR A 21 -7.77 12.28 6.34
CA THR A 21 -8.76 11.86 5.36
C THR A 21 -8.81 10.34 5.30
N GLU A 22 -10.00 9.77 5.36
CA GLU A 22 -10.22 8.35 5.25
C GLU A 22 -10.86 8.04 3.91
N ILE A 23 -10.39 6.96 3.25
CA ILE A 23 -10.96 6.45 2.01
C ILE A 23 -11.30 4.98 2.25
N TYR A 24 -12.53 4.58 1.90
CA TYR A 24 -13.01 3.27 2.20
C TYR A 24 -13.66 2.65 0.96
N GLY A 25 -13.32 1.42 0.66
CA GLY A 25 -13.91 0.71 -0.47
C GLY A 25 -13.13 -0.54 -0.84
N VAL A 26 -13.61 -1.24 -1.86
CA VAL A 26 -12.91 -2.38 -2.43
C VAL A 26 -11.85 -1.85 -3.40
N PRO A 27 -10.57 -2.11 -3.17
CA PRO A 27 -9.53 -1.53 -4.02
C PRO A 27 -9.37 -2.30 -5.32
N LYS A 28 -9.00 -1.57 -6.36
CA LYS A 28 -8.44 -2.16 -7.57
C LYS A 28 -6.92 -2.16 -7.43
N ILE A 29 -6.30 -3.31 -7.52
CA ILE A 29 -4.87 -3.44 -7.32
C ILE A 29 -4.14 -3.08 -8.60
N ILE A 30 -3.21 -2.13 -8.51
CA ILE A 30 -2.40 -1.69 -9.65
C ILE A 30 -1.07 -2.45 -9.68
N ASP A 31 -0.37 -2.45 -8.54
CA ASP A 31 0.85 -3.25 -8.35
C ASP A 31 0.99 -3.57 -6.86
N GLY A 32 2.15 -4.07 -6.43
CA GLY A 32 2.33 -4.56 -5.06
C GLY A 32 2.25 -3.49 -3.97
N ASP A 33 2.31 -2.21 -4.32
CA ASP A 33 2.26 -1.12 -3.33
C ASP A 33 1.28 -0.01 -3.68
N THR A 34 0.47 -0.18 -4.73
CA THR A 34 -0.43 0.87 -5.21
C THR A 34 -1.81 0.30 -5.51
N VAL A 35 -2.83 0.96 -5.02
CA VAL A 35 -4.23 0.56 -5.25
C VAL A 35 -5.03 1.79 -5.67
N HIS A 36 -6.18 1.54 -6.32
CA HIS A 36 -7.17 2.58 -6.59
C HIS A 36 -8.44 2.28 -5.80
N ILE A 37 -8.93 3.26 -5.07
CA ILE A 37 -10.23 3.18 -4.39
C ILE A 37 -11.02 4.40 -4.83
N ASN A 38 -12.21 4.16 -5.40
CA ASN A 38 -13.09 5.24 -5.88
C ASN A 38 -12.35 6.20 -6.81
N SER A 39 -11.59 5.63 -7.75
CA SER A 39 -10.80 6.38 -8.74
C SER A 39 -9.65 7.21 -8.17
N LYS A 40 -9.33 7.04 -6.90
CA LYS A 40 -8.16 7.68 -6.30
C LYS A 40 -7.01 6.72 -6.23
N LYS A 41 -5.85 7.16 -6.70
CA LYS A 41 -4.62 6.39 -6.62
C LYS A 41 -4.04 6.53 -5.22
N ILE A 42 -3.78 5.41 -4.57
CA ILE A 42 -3.25 5.37 -3.21
C ILE A 42 -1.98 4.54 -3.20
N ARG A 43 -0.89 5.13 -2.75
CA ARG A 43 0.35 4.42 -2.51
C ARG A 43 0.37 3.96 -1.06
N LEU A 44 0.63 2.67 -0.85
CA LEU A 44 0.67 2.10 0.50
C LEU A 44 1.97 2.51 1.19
N GLU A 45 1.83 3.14 2.35
CA GLU A 45 2.98 3.63 3.09
C GLU A 45 3.78 2.49 3.69
N GLY A 46 5.10 2.63 3.67
CA GLY A 46 5.99 1.63 4.26
C GLY A 46 6.20 0.39 3.42
N ILE A 47 5.60 0.32 2.24
CA ILE A 47 5.75 -0.79 1.32
C ILE A 47 6.40 -0.27 0.04
N ASP A 48 7.44 -0.95 -0.42
CA ASP A 48 8.08 -0.64 -1.68
C ASP A 48 8.18 -1.94 -2.47
N ALA A 49 7.28 -2.13 -3.40
CA ALA A 49 7.19 -3.34 -4.18
C ALA A 49 7.65 -3.10 -5.62
N PRO A 50 8.12 -4.15 -6.31
CA PRO A 50 8.47 -4.03 -7.73
C PRO A 50 7.27 -3.59 -8.55
N GLU A 51 7.51 -2.72 -9.53
CA GLU A 51 6.47 -2.28 -10.46
C GLU A 51 5.98 -3.46 -11.31
N ILE A 52 4.77 -3.36 -11.84
CA ILE A 52 4.13 -4.49 -12.55
C ILE A 52 4.97 -5.04 -13.70
N LYS A 53 5.71 -4.19 -14.38
CA LYS A 53 6.54 -4.61 -15.51
C LYS A 53 7.96 -5.00 -15.11
N GLN A 54 8.30 -4.85 -13.85
CA GLN A 54 9.65 -5.12 -13.38
C GLN A 54 9.94 -6.60 -13.34
N GLN A 55 11.13 -6.97 -13.79
CA GLN A 55 11.64 -8.32 -13.68
C GLN A 55 12.82 -8.34 -12.72
N CYS A 56 12.92 -9.41 -11.96
CA CYS A 56 13.98 -9.62 -11.00
C CYS A 56 14.76 -10.89 -11.35
N LYS A 57 15.90 -11.06 -10.73
CA LYS A 57 16.73 -12.23 -10.95
C LYS A 57 16.80 -13.09 -9.70
N LYS A 58 16.78 -14.39 -9.87
CA LYS A 58 16.99 -15.34 -8.79
C LYS A 58 17.90 -16.47 -9.26
N PRO A 59 18.64 -17.13 -8.35
CA PRO A 59 19.43 -18.30 -8.73
C PRO A 59 18.52 -19.36 -9.35
N SER A 60 18.91 -19.88 -10.53
CA SER A 60 17.98 -20.72 -11.27
C SER A 60 17.97 -22.16 -10.83
N LEU A 61 19.01 -22.71 -10.28
CA LEU A 61 19.06 -24.15 -10.00
C LEU A 61 20.14 -24.52 -8.99
N LYS A 62 19.97 -25.71 -8.42
CA LYS A 62 20.95 -26.35 -7.55
C LYS A 62 22.30 -26.58 -8.26
N ILE A 63 22.29 -26.71 -9.58
CA ILE A 63 23.48 -26.90 -10.39
C ILE A 63 24.46 -25.73 -10.23
N SER A 64 23.94 -24.51 -10.14
CA SER A 64 24.83 -23.34 -9.98
C SER A 64 25.62 -23.39 -8.68
N ALA A 65 25.07 -23.98 -7.63
CA ALA A 65 25.79 -24.14 -6.37
C ALA A 65 26.88 -25.21 -6.47
N ILE A 66 26.66 -26.26 -7.29
CA ILE A 66 27.60 -27.37 -7.44
C ILE A 66 28.83 -26.95 -8.26
N ILE A 67 28.62 -26.24 -9.35
CA ILE A 67 29.71 -25.87 -10.26
C ILE A 67 30.28 -24.50 -9.99
N GLY A 68 29.78 -23.79 -8.97
CA GLY A 68 30.29 -22.47 -8.61
C GLY A 68 29.96 -21.36 -9.57
N LEU A 69 29.09 -21.60 -10.55
CA LEU A 69 28.64 -20.57 -11.49
C LEU A 69 27.30 -20.03 -11.05
N GLN A 70 27.17 -18.70 -11.05
CA GLN A 70 25.89 -18.08 -10.75
C GLN A 70 25.07 -17.97 -12.03
N ILE A 71 24.15 -18.90 -12.21
CA ILE A 71 23.17 -18.83 -13.29
C ILE A 71 21.90 -18.23 -12.72
N ASN A 72 21.55 -17.04 -13.21
CA ASN A 72 20.36 -16.33 -12.74
C ASN A 72 19.23 -16.47 -13.76
N LYS A 73 18.03 -16.64 -13.27
CA LYS A 73 16.83 -16.70 -14.09
C LYS A 73 15.99 -15.44 -13.81
N ASN A 74 15.51 -14.80 -14.86
CA ASN A 74 14.60 -13.69 -14.73
C ASN A 74 13.20 -14.20 -14.36
N TYR A 75 12.52 -13.46 -13.50
CA TYR A 75 11.13 -13.74 -13.16
C TYR A 75 10.35 -12.44 -13.00
N SER A 76 9.04 -12.53 -13.19
CA SER A 76 8.17 -11.36 -13.17
C SER A 76 7.81 -11.00 -11.72
N CYS A 77 8.76 -10.42 -11.01
CA CYS A 77 8.56 -10.08 -9.59
C CYS A 77 7.47 -9.03 -9.38
N GLY A 78 7.28 -8.11 -10.33
CA GLY A 78 6.21 -7.14 -10.23
C GLY A 78 4.83 -7.77 -10.27
N VAL A 79 4.63 -8.74 -11.18
CA VAL A 79 3.38 -9.49 -11.28
C VAL A 79 3.15 -10.30 -10.01
N ILE A 80 4.19 -10.96 -9.50
CA ILE A 80 4.08 -11.76 -8.29
C ILE A 80 3.70 -10.89 -7.09
N ALA A 81 4.32 -9.71 -6.96
CA ALA A 81 3.99 -8.78 -5.88
C ALA A 81 2.53 -8.34 -5.95
N LYS A 82 2.04 -8.04 -7.15
CA LYS A 82 0.63 -7.68 -7.36
C LYS A 82 -0.30 -8.82 -6.95
N ILE A 83 0.00 -10.05 -7.39
CA ILE A 83 -0.83 -11.22 -7.07
C ILE A 83 -0.88 -11.45 -5.55
N LYS A 84 0.25 -11.30 -4.88
CA LYS A 84 0.28 -11.44 -3.42
C LYS A 84 -0.59 -10.40 -2.72
N LEU A 85 -0.60 -9.18 -3.20
CA LEU A 85 -1.46 -8.15 -2.63
C LEU A 85 -2.94 -8.45 -2.90
N ILE A 86 -3.27 -8.91 -4.10
CA ILE A 86 -4.64 -9.32 -4.44
C ILE A 86 -5.11 -10.42 -3.49
N ASP A 87 -4.29 -11.44 -3.26
CA ASP A 87 -4.63 -12.54 -2.36
C ASP A 87 -4.84 -12.05 -0.93
N LYS A 88 -3.99 -11.14 -0.48
CA LYS A 88 -4.06 -10.63 0.87
C LYS A 88 -5.32 -9.81 1.12
N ILE A 89 -5.73 -9.01 0.14
CA ILE A 89 -6.92 -8.18 0.24
C ILE A 89 -8.18 -9.00 -0.01
N ASN A 90 -8.13 -9.96 -0.94
CA ASN A 90 -9.20 -10.92 -1.21
C ASN A 90 -10.56 -10.25 -1.44
N ASN A 91 -10.61 -9.24 -2.29
CA ASN A 91 -11.82 -8.49 -2.64
C ASN A 91 -12.56 -7.87 -1.44
N SER A 92 -11.86 -7.70 -0.33
CA SER A 92 -12.45 -7.08 0.86
C SER A 92 -12.43 -5.58 0.76
N LYS A 93 -13.35 -4.93 1.44
CA LYS A 93 -13.27 -3.48 1.61
C LYS A 93 -12.14 -3.15 2.55
N ILE A 94 -11.35 -2.15 2.19
CA ILE A 94 -10.27 -1.67 3.04
C ILE A 94 -10.47 -0.19 3.33
N LYS A 95 -9.88 0.26 4.42
CA LYS A 95 -9.88 1.65 4.81
C LYS A 95 -8.45 2.17 4.74
N CYS A 96 -8.26 3.26 4.01
CA CYS A 96 -6.98 3.93 3.92
C CYS A 96 -7.08 5.27 4.63
N ILE A 97 -6.13 5.53 5.51
CA ILE A 97 -6.05 6.80 6.25
C ILE A 97 -4.86 7.56 5.69
N SER A 98 -5.09 8.79 5.26
CA SER A 98 -4.03 9.64 4.75
C SER A 98 -3.00 9.92 5.85
N SER A 99 -1.71 9.66 5.53
CA SER A 99 -0.65 9.88 6.51
C SER A 99 -0.02 11.23 6.33
N SER A 100 -0.68 12.19 6.01
CA SER A 100 -0.20 13.48 6.01
C SER A 100 0.54 13.97 4.95
N LYS A 101 1.05 14.11 4.26
CA LYS A 101 1.69 14.93 3.47
C LYS A 101 1.94 14.36 2.29
N ASP A 102 1.57 14.53 1.42
CA ASP A 102 1.83 14.26 0.26
C ASP A 102 2.03 14.40 -0.38
#